data_b8595f1fce70f5db7fa229d88635bacd
#
_entry.id   b8595f1fce70f5db7fa229d88635bacd
#
_cell.length_a   1.000
_cell.length_b   1.000
_cell.length_c   1.000
_cell.angle_alpha   90.00
_cell.angle_beta   90.00
_cell.angle_gamma   90.00
#
_symmetry.space_group_name_H-M   'P 1'
#
loop_
_entity.id
_entity.type
_entity.pdbx_description
1 polymer ?
#
loop_
_entity_poly.entity_id
_entity_poly.type
_entity_poly.pdbx_seq_one_letter_code
_entity_poly.pdbx_strand_id
1 'polypeptide(L)'
;MERVYTGPLLDKLGVRPGSRVAIVGDVDLDGWFRALLADRTSDVTIGTPKPESDLVFLAADSTRELADLAEFRTRIKPAGGIWVVSRKGKASTIRDVEVMAAARAAGLIDNKVVAFSDTHTSIRLVIPVADRPRA
;
A
#
# COMPACT_ATOMS: atom_id res chain seq x y z
N MET A 1 -21.17 20.52 -7.08
CA MET A 1 -20.59 19.21 -6.88
C MET A 1 -19.24 19.29 -6.19
N GLU A 2 -19.06 18.46 -5.25
CA GLU A 2 -17.83 18.46 -4.50
C GLU A 2 -16.66 18.02 -5.36
N ARG A 3 -15.60 18.79 -5.31
CA ARG A 3 -14.42 18.45 -6.07
C ARG A 3 -13.58 17.40 -5.34
N VAL A 4 -13.22 16.38 -6.05
CA VAL A 4 -12.33 15.35 -5.52
C VAL A 4 -10.89 15.77 -5.76
N TYR A 5 -10.14 15.92 -4.68
CA TYR A 5 -8.74 16.30 -4.74
C TYR A 5 -7.87 15.04 -4.84
N THR A 6 -7.56 14.66 -6.05
CA THR A 6 -6.83 13.43 -6.32
C THR A 6 -5.35 13.58 -6.02
N GLY A 7 -4.78 14.76 -6.31
CA GLY A 7 -3.36 14.99 -6.14
C GLY A 7 -2.87 14.85 -4.72
N PRO A 8 -3.52 15.48 -3.72
CA PRO A 8 -3.04 15.38 -2.34
C PRO A 8 -2.94 13.96 -1.83
N LEU A 9 -3.91 13.10 -2.12
CA LEU A 9 -3.86 11.71 -1.68
C LEU A 9 -2.73 10.96 -2.39
N LEU A 10 -2.66 11.05 -3.71
CA LEU A 10 -1.63 10.35 -4.47
C LEU A 10 -0.23 10.84 -4.08
N ASP A 11 -0.08 12.13 -3.82
CA ASP A 11 1.18 12.68 -3.36
C ASP A 11 1.58 12.09 -2.00
N LYS A 12 0.63 12.01 -1.07
CA LYS A 12 0.88 11.45 0.25
C LYS A 12 1.24 9.97 0.18
N LEU A 13 0.65 9.26 -0.76
CA LEU A 13 0.91 7.84 -0.95
C LEU A 13 2.19 7.58 -1.76
N GLY A 14 2.77 8.62 -2.35
CA GLY A 14 4.00 8.50 -3.12
C GLY A 14 3.81 7.99 -4.54
N VAL A 15 2.60 8.11 -5.09
CA VAL A 15 2.34 7.72 -6.47
C VAL A 15 2.83 8.82 -7.40
N ARG A 16 3.79 8.50 -8.25
CA ARG A 16 4.35 9.43 -9.22
C ARG A 16 3.90 9.08 -10.62
N PRO A 17 3.99 10.03 -11.57
CA PRO A 17 3.68 9.69 -12.97
C PRO A 17 4.50 8.49 -13.42
N GLY A 18 3.82 7.49 -13.97
CA GLY A 18 4.47 6.29 -14.46
C GLY A 18 4.84 5.25 -13.40
N SER A 19 4.47 5.44 -12.13
CA SER A 19 4.74 4.46 -11.09
C SER A 19 4.16 3.09 -11.46
N ARG A 20 4.90 2.03 -11.16
CA ARG A 20 4.38 0.67 -11.25
C ARG A 20 3.71 0.32 -9.93
N VAL A 21 2.42 0.06 -10.00
CA VAL A 21 1.56 -0.11 -8.83
C VAL A 21 0.82 -1.43 -8.93
N ALA A 22 0.68 -2.12 -7.79
CA ALA A 22 -0.19 -3.29 -7.69
C ALA A 22 -1.26 -3.04 -6.66
N ILE A 23 -2.45 -3.56 -6.91
CA ILE A 23 -3.57 -3.55 -5.98
C ILE A 23 -3.91 -5.00 -5.66
N VAL A 24 -3.83 -5.33 -4.37
CA VAL A 24 -4.09 -6.68 -3.88
C VAL A 24 -5.29 -6.63 -2.94
N GLY A 25 -6.37 -7.28 -3.34
CA GLY A 25 -7.61 -7.30 -2.56
C GLY A 25 -8.46 -6.05 -2.79
N ASP A 26 -9.50 -5.91 -1.99
CA ASP A 26 -10.50 -4.85 -2.16
C ASP A 26 -10.11 -3.59 -1.40
N VAL A 27 -9.19 -2.81 -1.97
CA VAL A 27 -8.81 -1.52 -1.38
C VAL A 27 -9.89 -0.45 -1.63
N ASP A 28 -10.71 -0.64 -2.68
CA ASP A 28 -11.77 0.31 -3.03
C ASP A 28 -12.98 -0.44 -3.60
N LEU A 29 -14.09 -0.45 -2.87
CA LEU A 29 -15.28 -1.20 -3.29
C LEU A 29 -15.85 -0.72 -4.61
N ASP A 30 -15.79 0.59 -4.86
CA ASP A 30 -16.41 1.18 -6.05
C ASP A 30 -15.41 1.50 -7.15
N GLY A 31 -14.18 1.04 -7.01
CA GLY A 31 -13.14 1.29 -8.00
C GLY A 31 -12.64 2.73 -8.06
N TRP A 32 -12.98 3.54 -7.05
CA TRP A 32 -12.59 4.96 -7.05
C TRP A 32 -11.08 5.15 -7.02
N PHE A 33 -10.37 4.28 -6.30
CA PHE A 33 -8.92 4.40 -6.18
C PHE A 33 -8.22 4.02 -7.48
N ARG A 34 -8.72 2.99 -8.16
CA ARG A 34 -8.16 2.62 -9.47
C ARG A 34 -8.37 3.73 -10.48
N ALA A 35 -9.54 4.36 -10.45
CA ALA A 35 -9.80 5.51 -11.32
C ALA A 35 -8.86 6.66 -11.00
N LEU A 36 -8.60 6.89 -9.71
CA LEU A 36 -7.68 7.92 -9.28
C LEU A 36 -6.26 7.65 -9.78
N LEU A 37 -5.80 6.41 -9.64
CA LEU A 37 -4.47 6.01 -10.11
C LEU A 37 -4.30 6.24 -11.61
N ALA A 38 -5.35 6.03 -12.39
CA ALA A 38 -5.30 6.17 -13.84
C ALA A 38 -4.92 7.60 -14.26
N ASP A 39 -5.16 8.59 -13.41
CA ASP A 39 -4.76 9.98 -13.70
C ASP A 39 -3.24 10.16 -13.65
N ARG A 40 -2.52 9.22 -13.08
CA ARG A 40 -1.09 9.38 -12.84
C ARG A 40 -0.25 8.26 -13.44
N THR A 41 -0.79 7.05 -13.54
CA THR A 41 -0.04 5.94 -14.11
C THR A 41 -0.97 4.95 -14.80
N SER A 42 -0.45 4.29 -15.83
CA SER A 42 -1.15 3.20 -16.50
C SER A 42 -0.56 1.84 -16.15
N ASP A 43 0.56 1.80 -15.41
CA ASP A 43 1.22 0.55 -15.05
C ASP A 43 0.64 0.03 -13.73
N VAL A 44 -0.60 -0.43 -13.80
CA VAL A 44 -1.34 -0.92 -12.64
C VAL A 44 -1.67 -2.39 -12.83
N THR A 45 -1.30 -3.21 -11.84
CA THR A 45 -1.60 -4.64 -11.81
C THR A 45 -2.62 -4.90 -10.71
N ILE A 46 -3.64 -5.69 -11.02
CA ILE A 46 -4.60 -6.15 -10.03
C ILE A 46 -4.20 -7.59 -9.67
N GLY A 47 -3.81 -7.79 -8.42
CA GLY A 47 -3.32 -9.09 -7.94
C GLY A 47 -1.83 -9.07 -7.66
N THR A 48 -1.18 -10.20 -7.86
CA THR A 48 0.24 -10.36 -7.52
C THR A 48 1.10 -9.28 -8.16
N PRO A 49 1.89 -8.53 -7.37
CA PRO A 49 2.71 -7.46 -7.90
C PRO A 49 3.73 -7.96 -8.92
N LYS A 50 3.96 -7.16 -9.94
CA LYS A 50 5.07 -7.40 -10.87
C LYS A 50 6.39 -7.06 -10.20
N PRO A 51 7.48 -7.69 -10.63
CA PRO A 51 8.81 -7.32 -10.13
C PRO A 51 9.08 -5.83 -10.37
N GLU A 52 9.92 -5.25 -9.52
CA GLU A 52 10.30 -3.84 -9.60
C GLU A 52 9.11 -2.90 -9.47
N SER A 53 8.13 -3.27 -8.64
CA SER A 53 6.99 -2.40 -8.35
C SER A 53 7.45 -1.25 -7.44
N ASP A 54 6.89 -0.07 -7.72
CA ASP A 54 7.14 1.09 -6.88
C ASP A 54 6.29 1.03 -5.62
N LEU A 55 5.03 0.61 -5.77
CA LEU A 55 4.07 0.57 -4.66
C LEU A 55 3.13 -0.62 -4.81
N VAL A 56 2.79 -1.19 -3.65
CA VAL A 56 1.76 -2.22 -3.55
C VAL A 56 0.72 -1.73 -2.55
N PHE A 57 -0.56 -1.77 -2.93
CA PHE A 57 -1.66 -1.46 -2.03
C PHE A 57 -2.34 -2.77 -1.67
N LEU A 58 -2.23 -3.16 -0.41
CA LEU A 58 -2.75 -4.43 0.09
C LEU A 58 -3.90 -4.18 1.04
N ALA A 59 -5.09 -4.64 0.68
CA ALA A 59 -6.24 -4.59 1.57
C ALA A 59 -6.10 -5.70 2.61
N ALA A 60 -6.12 -5.35 3.89
CA ALA A 60 -5.99 -6.34 4.96
C ALA A 60 -6.79 -5.89 6.17
N ASP A 61 -7.74 -6.72 6.56
CA ASP A 61 -8.54 -6.54 7.77
C ASP A 61 -8.34 -7.71 8.74
N SER A 62 -7.34 -8.54 8.47
CA SER A 62 -6.95 -9.65 9.34
C SER A 62 -5.47 -9.95 9.15
N THR A 63 -4.88 -10.61 10.14
CA THR A 63 -3.46 -10.98 10.04
C THR A 63 -3.21 -12.01 8.94
N ARG A 64 -4.22 -12.81 8.60
CA ARG A 64 -4.10 -13.78 7.51
C ARG A 64 -3.77 -13.09 6.19
N GLU A 65 -4.38 -11.93 5.96
CA GLU A 65 -4.17 -11.20 4.71
C GLU A 65 -2.77 -10.59 4.62
N LEU A 66 -2.01 -10.59 5.70
CA LEU A 66 -0.64 -10.10 5.73
C LEU A 66 0.39 -11.20 5.47
N ALA A 67 -0.06 -12.43 5.21
CA ALA A 67 0.83 -13.58 5.07
C ALA A 67 1.81 -13.46 3.90
N ASP A 68 1.46 -12.70 2.86
CA ASP A 68 2.29 -12.59 1.66
C ASP A 68 3.26 -11.41 1.69
N LEU A 69 3.37 -10.70 2.82
CA LEU A 69 4.27 -9.54 2.89
C LEU A 69 5.72 -9.89 2.54
N ALA A 70 6.21 -11.04 2.99
CA ALA A 70 7.59 -11.44 2.71
C ALA A 70 7.81 -11.64 1.21
N GLU A 71 6.83 -12.19 0.51
CA GLU A 71 6.92 -12.36 -0.93
C GLU A 71 6.84 -11.00 -1.63
N PHE A 72 5.92 -10.13 -1.21
CA PHE A 72 5.77 -8.81 -1.82
C PHE A 72 7.04 -7.98 -1.64
N ARG A 73 7.74 -8.17 -0.54
CA ARG A 73 9.02 -7.51 -0.31
C ARG A 73 10.00 -7.77 -1.45
N THR A 74 9.98 -8.97 -2.01
CA THR A 74 10.89 -9.34 -3.11
C THR A 74 10.46 -8.73 -4.44
N ARG A 75 9.27 -8.15 -4.51
CA ARG A 75 8.72 -7.62 -5.76
C ARG A 75 8.69 -6.11 -5.81
N ILE A 76 9.09 -5.43 -4.75
CA ILE A 76 9.17 -3.97 -4.76
C ILE A 76 10.61 -3.53 -4.98
N LYS A 77 10.76 -2.34 -5.54
CA LYS A 77 12.08 -1.71 -5.64
C LYS A 77 12.64 -1.47 -4.24
N PRO A 78 13.98 -1.35 -4.11
CA PRO A 78 14.58 -1.10 -2.78
C PRO A 78 13.96 0.09 -2.04
N ALA A 79 13.61 1.14 -2.75
CA ALA A 79 12.97 2.32 -2.13
C ALA A 79 11.45 2.30 -2.29
N GLY A 80 10.88 1.19 -2.74
CA GLY A 80 9.43 1.05 -2.90
C GLY A 80 8.74 0.85 -1.56
N GLY A 81 7.43 0.68 -1.60
CA GLY A 81 6.65 0.51 -0.40
C GLY A 81 5.41 -0.35 -0.59
N ILE A 82 4.95 -0.89 0.53
CA ILE A 82 3.71 -1.63 0.59
C ILE A 82 2.79 -0.87 1.55
N TRP A 83 1.66 -0.43 1.03
CA TRP A 83 0.64 0.22 1.84
C TRP A 83 -0.38 -0.81 2.27
N VAL A 84 -0.50 -1.02 3.58
CA VAL A 84 -1.55 -1.87 4.13
C VAL A 84 -2.76 -1.00 4.39
N VAL A 85 -3.84 -1.26 3.66
CA VAL A 85 -5.08 -0.50 3.72
C VAL A 85 -6.09 -1.30 4.52
N SER A 86 -6.58 -0.73 5.63
CA SER A 86 -7.50 -1.43 6.51
C SER A 86 -8.60 -0.49 7.01
N ARG A 87 -9.71 -1.07 7.43
CA ARG A 87 -10.82 -0.30 7.99
C ARG A 87 -10.40 0.33 9.31
N LYS A 88 -10.88 1.54 9.56
CA LYS A 88 -10.56 2.27 10.78
C LYS A 88 -11.79 2.46 11.65
N GLY A 89 -11.55 2.93 12.87
CA GLY A 89 -12.62 3.22 13.80
C GLY A 89 -13.31 1.96 14.29
N LYS A 90 -14.61 2.03 14.46
CA LYS A 90 -15.40 0.91 14.99
C LYS A 90 -15.43 -0.29 14.05
N ALA A 91 -15.21 -0.07 12.75
CA ALA A 91 -15.19 -1.16 11.78
C ALA A 91 -13.82 -1.86 11.71
N SER A 92 -12.83 -1.35 12.41
CA SER A 92 -11.48 -1.93 12.41
C SER A 92 -11.50 -3.34 13.01
N THR A 93 -10.86 -4.28 12.31
CA THR A 93 -10.71 -5.65 12.76
C THR A 93 -9.24 -6.06 12.85
N ILE A 94 -8.32 -5.12 12.59
CA ILE A 94 -6.89 -5.35 12.76
C ILE A 94 -6.28 -4.11 13.41
N ARG A 95 -5.37 -4.33 14.35
CA ARG A 95 -4.71 -3.23 15.05
C ARG A 95 -3.39 -2.88 14.37
N ASP A 96 -2.96 -1.63 14.51
CA ASP A 96 -1.69 -1.17 13.95
C ASP A 96 -0.52 -2.02 14.44
N VAL A 97 -0.53 -2.40 15.73
CA VAL A 97 0.55 -3.22 16.28
C VAL A 97 0.63 -4.60 15.63
N GLU A 98 -0.50 -5.13 15.16
CA GLU A 98 -0.52 -6.41 14.44
C GLU A 98 0.10 -6.25 13.05
N VAL A 99 -0.18 -5.14 12.39
CA VAL A 99 0.43 -4.83 11.08
C VAL A 99 1.94 -4.65 11.25
N MET A 100 2.36 -3.92 12.27
CA MET A 100 3.78 -3.70 12.55
C MET A 100 4.51 -5.00 12.84
N ALA A 101 3.89 -5.90 13.62
CA ALA A 101 4.51 -7.19 13.94
C ALA A 101 4.65 -8.05 12.68
N ALA A 102 3.61 -8.09 11.85
CA ALA A 102 3.67 -8.84 10.59
C ALA A 102 4.73 -8.26 9.66
N ALA A 103 4.86 -6.93 9.62
CA ALA A 103 5.86 -6.27 8.80
C ALA A 103 7.27 -6.69 9.21
N ARG A 104 7.57 -6.65 10.50
CA ARG A 104 8.89 -7.03 11.02
C ARG A 104 9.20 -8.50 10.74
N ALA A 105 8.22 -9.36 10.88
CA ALA A 105 8.40 -10.79 10.55
C ALA A 105 8.72 -10.98 9.08
N ALA A 106 8.27 -10.07 8.22
CA ALA A 106 8.54 -10.13 6.78
C ALA A 106 9.79 -9.34 6.37
N GLY A 107 10.53 -8.76 7.31
CA GLY A 107 11.71 -7.97 6.98
C GLY A 107 11.40 -6.55 6.54
N LEU A 108 10.26 -6.02 6.98
CA LEU A 108 9.82 -4.66 6.63
C LEU A 108 9.66 -3.83 7.90
N ILE A 109 9.60 -2.53 7.72
CA ILE A 109 9.36 -1.59 8.82
C ILE A 109 8.33 -0.56 8.37
N ASP A 110 7.46 -0.16 9.30
CA ASP A 110 6.50 0.90 9.03
C ASP A 110 7.19 2.27 9.13
N ASN A 111 6.81 3.19 8.26
CA ASN A 111 7.42 4.51 8.29
C ASN A 111 6.46 5.68 8.07
N LYS A 112 5.18 5.40 7.78
CA LYS A 112 4.23 6.47 7.52
C LYS A 112 2.80 5.96 7.62
N VAL A 113 1.91 6.81 8.13
CA VAL A 113 0.48 6.53 8.17
C VAL A 113 -0.22 7.64 7.38
N VAL A 114 -1.13 7.25 6.51
CA VAL A 114 -1.92 8.19 5.71
C VAL A 114 -3.38 7.79 5.79
N ALA A 115 -4.26 8.76 6.03
CA ALA A 115 -5.69 8.53 5.93
C ALA A 115 -6.02 8.25 4.47
N PHE A 116 -6.44 7.02 4.19
CA PHE A 116 -6.70 6.58 2.82
C PHE A 116 -8.05 7.08 2.32
N SER A 117 -9.06 7.01 3.18
CA SER A 117 -10.41 7.48 2.90
C SER A 117 -11.13 7.73 4.21
N ASP A 118 -12.41 8.09 4.15
CA ASP A 118 -13.22 8.29 5.36
C ASP A 118 -13.34 7.01 6.18
N THR A 119 -13.24 5.86 5.53
CA THR A 119 -13.46 4.55 6.18
C THR A 119 -12.20 3.74 6.37
N HIS A 120 -11.10 4.12 5.73
CA HIS A 120 -9.87 3.32 5.73
C HIS A 120 -8.65 4.15 6.08
N THR A 121 -7.72 3.50 6.77
CA THR A 121 -6.39 4.03 7.03
C THR A 121 -5.38 3.23 6.22
N SER A 122 -4.16 3.76 6.09
CA SER A 122 -3.08 3.03 5.42
C SER A 122 -1.78 3.23 6.15
N ILE A 123 -0.99 2.16 6.21
CA ILE A 123 0.34 2.16 6.84
C ILE A 123 1.35 1.74 5.78
N ARG A 124 2.37 2.56 5.59
CA ARG A 124 3.43 2.27 4.63
C ARG A 124 4.50 1.41 5.26
N LEU A 125 4.80 0.29 4.60
CA LEU A 125 5.87 -0.62 4.99
C LEU A 125 6.96 -0.55 3.94
N VAL A 126 8.21 -0.47 4.39
CA VAL A 126 9.38 -0.33 3.51
C VAL A 126 10.46 -1.31 3.92
N ILE A 127 11.38 -1.58 3.01
CA ILE A 127 12.59 -2.32 3.32
C ILE A 127 13.49 -1.38 4.12
N PRO A 128 13.96 -1.79 5.31
CA PRO A 128 14.86 -0.93 6.08
C PRO A 128 16.06 -0.51 5.24
N VAL A 129 16.50 0.73 5.39
CA VAL A 129 17.58 1.28 4.57
C VAL A 129 18.82 0.40 4.61
N ALA A 130 19.16 -0.13 5.79
CA ALA A 130 20.33 -0.99 5.96
C ALA A 130 20.24 -2.30 5.17
N ASP A 131 19.03 -2.74 4.83
CA ASP A 131 18.81 -4.00 4.13
C ASP A 131 18.59 -3.83 2.62
N ARG A 132 18.64 -2.60 2.11
CA ARG A 132 18.42 -2.34 0.70
C ARG A 132 19.65 -2.71 -0.12
N PRO A 133 19.46 -3.37 -1.29
CA PRO A 133 20.58 -3.65 -2.17
C PRO A 133 21.22 -2.34 -2.62
N ARG A 134 22.54 -2.34 -2.76
CA ARG A 134 23.24 -1.21 -3.33
C ARG A 134 23.10 -1.22 -4.85
N ALA A 135 22.94 -0.06 -5.41
CA ALA A 135 22.86 0.08 -6.86
C ALA A 135 24.24 -0.16 -7.49
#